data_e802edd44c21d0e974984945afa13723
#
_entry.id   e802edd44c21d0e974984945afa13723
#
_cell.length_a   1.000
_cell.length_b   1.000
_cell.length_c   1.000
_cell.angle_alpha   90.00
_cell.angle_beta   90.00
_cell.angle_gamma   90.00
#
_symmetry.space_group_name_H-M   'P 1'
#
loop_
_entity.id
_entity.type
_entity.pdbx_description
1 polymer ?
#
loop_
_entity_poly.entity_id
_entity_poly.type
_entity_poly.pdbx_seq_one_letter_code
_entity_poly.pdbx_strand_id
1 'polypeptide(L)'
;TYDYPMRVDAADPLTRFHDLVLTNHFCVAVFGVIRRAVLEKTPLIAKYVGSDRVLLAELALHGRLLEIPEYLFFRRDHPETSGRKFSMYRRLAWFDPKQKGKVYYPYWRVGVEFFQAAGRAADSIGQRLGAYQIVARWFFNRRRSLLEDLKAASVTLFPFLKDLLPSRRGLRPN
;
A
#
# COMPACT_ATOMS: atom_id res chain seq x y z
N THR A 1 5.05 19.52 8.22
CA THR A 1 4.30 18.68 9.15
C THR A 1 3.45 17.70 8.36
N TYR A 2 3.44 16.45 8.77
CA TYR A 2 2.57 15.42 8.22
C TYR A 2 1.39 15.26 9.15
N ASP A 3 0.35 16.05 8.95
CA ASP A 3 -0.91 15.89 9.66
C ASP A 3 -1.88 15.07 8.79
N TYR A 4 -1.82 13.77 8.97
CA TYR A 4 -2.89 12.89 8.51
C TYR A 4 -3.78 12.58 9.71
N PRO A 5 -5.06 12.95 9.69
CA PRO A 5 -5.99 12.65 10.77
C PRO A 5 -6.36 11.17 10.74
N MET A 6 -5.40 10.32 11.11
CA MET A 6 -5.61 8.87 11.22
C MET A 6 -5.78 8.49 12.69
N ARG A 7 -6.82 7.71 12.96
CA ARG A 7 -7.13 7.21 14.31
C ARG A 7 -6.38 5.91 14.59
N VAL A 8 -5.06 5.91 14.40
CA VAL A 8 -4.21 4.72 14.56
C VAL A 8 -3.98 4.31 16.01
N ASP A 9 -4.34 5.17 16.96
CA ASP A 9 -4.37 4.95 18.40
C ASP A 9 -5.74 4.53 18.94
N ALA A 10 -6.79 4.48 18.09
CA ALA A 10 -8.14 4.10 18.50
C ALA A 10 -8.17 2.75 19.20
N ALA A 11 -9.10 2.56 20.14
CA ALA A 11 -9.29 1.30 20.84
C ALA A 11 -9.71 0.19 19.87
N ASP A 12 -10.63 0.50 18.96
CA ASP A 12 -11.15 -0.43 17.98
C ASP A 12 -10.13 -0.74 16.86
N PRO A 13 -9.74 -2.01 16.67
CA PRO A 13 -8.79 -2.42 15.65
C PRO A 13 -9.28 -2.18 14.22
N LEU A 14 -10.59 -2.25 13.97
CA LEU A 14 -11.14 -2.00 12.65
C LEU A 14 -11.05 -0.52 12.26
N THR A 15 -11.19 0.39 13.20
CA THR A 15 -10.98 1.83 12.99
C THR A 15 -9.53 2.11 12.60
N ARG A 16 -8.55 1.52 13.28
CA ARG A 16 -7.14 1.68 12.96
C ARG A 16 -6.81 1.12 11.58
N PHE A 17 -7.28 -0.10 11.28
CA PHE A 17 -7.09 -0.76 9.99
C PHE A 17 -7.73 0.02 8.86
N HIS A 18 -8.96 0.51 9.05
CA HIS A 18 -9.69 1.35 8.09
C HIS A 18 -8.85 2.55 7.66
N ASP A 19 -8.33 3.30 8.62
CA ASP A 19 -7.61 4.54 8.33
C ASP A 19 -6.29 4.26 7.60
N LEU A 20 -5.55 3.21 7.96
CA LEU A 20 -4.31 2.83 7.26
C LEU A 20 -4.54 2.26 5.86
N VAL A 21 -5.65 1.57 5.63
CA VAL A 21 -6.00 1.00 4.32
C VAL A 21 -6.56 2.06 3.37
N LEU A 22 -7.49 2.90 3.84
CA LEU A 22 -8.28 3.78 2.97
C LEU A 22 -7.72 5.20 2.87
N THR A 23 -7.05 5.71 3.91
CA THR A 23 -6.46 7.06 3.88
C THR A 23 -5.16 7.05 3.08
N ASN A 24 -4.94 8.09 2.29
CA ASN A 24 -3.66 8.26 1.61
C ASN A 24 -2.65 8.89 2.58
N HIS A 25 -1.62 8.15 2.94
CA HIS A 25 -0.59 8.58 3.90
C HIS A 25 0.80 8.12 3.46
N PHE A 26 1.83 8.76 3.99
CA PHE A 26 3.20 8.24 3.92
C PHE A 26 3.39 7.17 5.00
N CYS A 27 4.09 6.10 4.68
CA CYS A 27 4.31 4.98 5.59
C CYS A 27 5.47 5.24 6.57
N VAL A 28 5.57 6.46 7.11
CA VAL A 28 6.68 6.85 8.00
C VAL A 28 6.70 6.09 9.32
N ALA A 29 5.55 5.60 9.76
CA ALA A 29 5.44 4.82 10.99
C ALA A 29 6.23 3.49 10.95
N VAL A 30 6.66 3.01 9.77
CA VAL A 30 7.57 1.84 9.69
C VAL A 30 8.96 2.11 10.27
N PHE A 31 9.34 3.39 10.44
CA PHE A 31 10.59 3.80 11.06
C PHE A 31 10.47 3.99 12.58
N GLY A 32 9.29 3.77 13.14
CA GLY A 32 9.05 3.80 14.57
C GLY A 32 9.55 2.55 15.30
N VAL A 33 9.38 2.54 16.62
CA VAL A 33 9.71 1.39 17.46
C VAL A 33 8.55 0.40 17.45
N ILE A 34 8.80 -0.81 16.99
CA ILE A 34 7.80 -1.87 16.89
C ILE A 34 8.18 -3.01 17.84
N ARG A 35 7.21 -3.51 18.63
CA ARG A 35 7.43 -4.68 19.50
C ARG A 35 7.77 -5.91 18.65
N ARG A 36 8.94 -6.51 18.89
CA ARG A 36 9.42 -7.68 18.16
C ARG A 36 8.38 -8.81 18.12
N ALA A 37 7.77 -9.14 19.24
CA ALA A 37 6.76 -10.21 19.32
C ALA A 37 5.51 -9.97 18.47
N VAL A 38 5.19 -8.70 18.12
CA VAL A 38 4.12 -8.36 17.20
C VAL A 38 4.61 -8.43 15.76
N LEU A 39 5.81 -7.94 15.50
CA LEU A 39 6.43 -7.95 14.18
C LEU A 39 6.63 -9.39 13.67
N GLU A 40 7.00 -10.33 14.54
CA GLU A 40 7.18 -11.76 14.22
C GLU A 40 5.88 -12.46 13.78
N LYS A 41 4.70 -11.88 14.05
CA LYS A 41 3.41 -12.38 13.56
C LYS A 41 3.11 -12.00 12.12
N THR A 42 3.91 -11.12 11.53
CA THR A 42 3.70 -10.57 10.18
C THR A 42 4.73 -11.10 9.18
N PRO A 43 4.46 -11.04 7.87
CA PRO A 43 5.43 -11.38 6.83
C PRO A 43 6.56 -10.36 6.67
N LEU A 44 6.64 -9.34 7.50
CA LEU A 44 7.56 -8.20 7.40
C LEU A 44 7.37 -7.41 6.08
N ILE A 45 8.37 -6.57 5.75
CA ILE A 45 8.40 -5.86 4.47
C ILE A 45 8.82 -6.83 3.37
N ALA A 46 7.92 -7.12 2.45
CA ALA A 46 8.16 -8.03 1.34
C ALA A 46 8.62 -7.30 0.07
N LYS A 47 9.07 -8.05 -0.95
CA LYS A 47 9.66 -7.53 -2.19
C LYS A 47 8.60 -7.05 -3.19
N TYR A 48 7.70 -6.16 -2.77
CA TYR A 48 6.74 -5.49 -3.66
C TYR A 48 6.46 -4.06 -3.18
N VAL A 49 6.09 -3.19 -4.10
CA VAL A 49 5.80 -1.78 -3.80
C VAL A 49 4.52 -1.67 -2.99
N GLY A 50 4.57 -1.01 -1.83
CA GLY A 50 3.44 -0.87 -0.90
C GLY A 50 3.40 -1.94 0.20
N SER A 51 4.43 -2.79 0.33
CA SER A 51 4.56 -3.76 1.41
C SER A 51 4.65 -3.11 2.80
N ASP A 52 5.23 -1.93 2.89
CA ASP A 52 5.27 -1.08 4.08
C ASP A 52 3.85 -0.69 4.55
N ARG A 53 2.97 -0.33 3.60
CA ARG A 53 1.58 -0.01 3.88
C ARG A 53 0.81 -1.23 4.41
N VAL A 54 1.03 -2.39 3.81
CA VAL A 54 0.39 -3.64 4.24
C VAL A 54 0.86 -4.03 5.64
N LEU A 55 2.16 -3.93 5.90
CA LEU A 55 2.73 -4.19 7.23
C LEU A 55 2.08 -3.30 8.30
N LEU A 56 2.00 -1.98 8.06
CA LEU A 56 1.38 -1.06 9.02
C LEU A 56 -0.10 -1.37 9.27
N ALA A 57 -0.85 -1.71 8.22
CA ALA A 57 -2.25 -2.09 8.34
C ALA A 57 -2.40 -3.38 9.17
N GLU A 58 -1.55 -4.39 8.95
CA GLU A 58 -1.56 -5.63 9.74
C GLU A 58 -1.20 -5.38 11.20
N LEU A 59 -0.16 -4.58 11.48
CA LEU A 59 0.23 -4.18 12.83
C LEU A 59 -0.90 -3.45 13.58
N ALA A 60 -1.69 -2.64 12.88
CA ALA A 60 -2.82 -1.92 13.46
C ALA A 60 -3.96 -2.84 13.92
N LEU A 61 -4.11 -4.02 13.34
CA LEU A 61 -5.03 -5.05 13.86
C LEU A 61 -4.52 -5.64 15.18
N HIS A 62 -3.21 -5.80 15.32
CA HIS A 62 -2.59 -6.35 16.52
C HIS A 62 -2.47 -5.35 17.68
N GLY A 63 -2.43 -4.05 17.41
CA GLY A 63 -2.22 -3.05 18.46
C GLY A 63 -2.40 -1.61 17.98
N ARG A 64 -2.27 -0.69 18.95
CA ARG A 64 -2.31 0.74 18.70
C ARG A 64 -0.95 1.23 18.19
N LEU A 65 -0.96 2.20 17.28
CA LEU A 65 0.22 2.97 16.94
C LEU A 65 0.14 4.30 17.68
N LEU A 66 1.07 4.52 18.60
CA LEU A 66 1.11 5.72 19.41
C LEU A 66 2.08 6.71 18.79
N GLU A 67 1.63 7.93 18.61
CA GLU A 67 2.48 9.04 18.17
C GLU A 67 3.13 9.72 19.37
N ILE A 68 4.44 9.94 19.29
CA ILE A 68 5.17 10.78 20.25
C ILE A 68 5.00 12.21 19.75
N PRO A 69 4.48 13.16 20.58
CA PRO A 69 4.19 14.53 20.15
C PRO A 69 5.46 15.40 20.05
N GLU A 70 6.48 14.86 19.43
CA GLU A 70 7.77 15.49 19.19
C GLU A 70 8.24 15.26 17.75
N TYR A 71 8.96 16.21 17.18
CA TYR A 71 9.54 16.09 15.82
C TYR A 71 10.84 15.28 15.84
N LEU A 72 10.74 13.97 15.93
CA LEU A 72 11.89 13.05 16.04
C LEU A 72 12.30 12.43 14.70
N PHE A 73 11.46 12.54 13.66
CA PHE A 73 11.72 11.97 12.35
C PHE A 73 11.76 13.06 11.27
N PHE A 74 12.89 13.16 10.56
CA PHE A 74 13.07 14.13 9.48
C PHE A 74 13.23 13.40 8.15
N ARG A 75 12.31 13.64 7.23
CA ARG A 75 12.37 13.13 5.88
C ARG A 75 12.92 14.20 4.93
N ARG A 76 14.01 13.88 4.23
CA ARG A 76 14.48 14.72 3.13
C ARG A 76 13.52 14.60 1.95
N ASP A 77 12.99 15.73 1.48
CA ASP A 77 12.22 15.82 0.24
C ASP A 77 13.05 16.50 -0.83
N HIS A 78 13.19 15.84 -1.98
CA HIS A 78 13.89 16.39 -3.14
C HIS A 78 13.26 15.86 -4.44
N PRO A 79 13.45 16.55 -5.60
CA PRO A 79 12.81 16.19 -6.87
C PRO A 79 13.07 14.74 -7.32
N GLU A 80 14.23 14.19 -6.97
CA GLU A 80 14.69 12.86 -7.35
C GLU A 80 14.14 11.73 -6.44
N THR A 81 13.23 12.02 -5.48
CA THR A 81 12.65 10.98 -4.65
C THR A 81 11.89 9.97 -5.51
N SER A 82 12.06 8.68 -5.21
CA SER A 82 11.45 7.58 -5.97
C SER A 82 9.93 7.72 -6.10
N GLY A 83 9.26 8.30 -5.09
CA GLY A 83 7.82 8.55 -5.08
C GLY A 83 7.36 9.59 -6.10
N ARG A 84 8.22 10.58 -6.42
CA ARG A 84 7.93 11.61 -7.44
C ARG A 84 8.43 11.20 -8.82
N LYS A 85 9.63 10.63 -8.90
CA LYS A 85 10.31 10.30 -10.16
C LYS A 85 9.71 9.11 -10.89
N PHE A 86 9.19 8.12 -10.16
CA PHE A 86 8.77 6.86 -10.75
C PHE A 86 7.29 6.58 -10.58
N SER A 87 6.63 6.17 -11.67
CA SER A 87 5.33 5.51 -11.60
C SER A 87 5.42 4.21 -10.77
N MET A 88 4.29 3.69 -10.33
CA MET A 88 4.22 2.43 -9.56
C MET A 88 4.99 1.29 -10.28
N TYR A 89 4.85 1.17 -11.60
CA TYR A 89 5.51 0.17 -12.43
C TYR A 89 7.04 0.35 -12.52
N ARG A 90 7.52 1.60 -12.63
CA ARG A 90 8.96 1.89 -12.65
C ARG A 90 9.60 1.67 -11.29
N ARG A 91 8.88 1.95 -10.19
CA ARG A 91 9.35 1.66 -8.83
C ARG A 91 9.55 0.17 -8.60
N LEU A 92 8.74 -0.68 -9.23
CA LEU A 92 8.88 -2.12 -9.12
C LEU A 92 10.24 -2.59 -9.64
N ALA A 93 10.63 -2.18 -10.85
CA ALA A 93 11.93 -2.54 -11.43
C ALA A 93 13.11 -1.98 -10.63
N TRP A 94 12.93 -0.83 -9.97
CA TRP A 94 13.90 -0.28 -9.05
C TRP A 94 13.98 -1.08 -7.74
N PHE A 95 12.85 -1.54 -7.22
CA PHE A 95 12.77 -2.29 -5.97
C PHE A 95 13.26 -3.75 -6.13
N ASP A 96 12.92 -4.38 -7.24
CA ASP A 96 13.38 -5.73 -7.61
C ASP A 96 13.73 -5.78 -9.11
N PRO A 97 15.02 -5.64 -9.48
CA PRO A 97 15.46 -5.67 -10.88
C PRO A 97 15.08 -6.96 -11.64
N LYS A 98 14.87 -8.08 -10.92
CA LYS A 98 14.44 -9.36 -11.51
C LYS A 98 12.99 -9.31 -12.07
N GLN A 99 12.23 -8.27 -11.73
CA GLN A 99 10.88 -8.04 -12.23
C GLN A 99 10.84 -7.22 -13.52
N LYS A 100 11.98 -6.71 -13.99
CA LYS A 100 12.04 -5.93 -15.24
C LYS A 100 11.56 -6.79 -16.41
N GLY A 101 10.58 -6.27 -17.14
CA GLY A 101 9.99 -6.96 -18.30
C GLY A 101 8.95 -8.03 -17.99
N LYS A 102 8.67 -8.30 -16.70
CA LYS A 102 7.60 -9.23 -16.31
C LYS A 102 6.25 -8.53 -16.20
N VAL A 103 5.19 -9.29 -16.45
CA VAL A 103 3.82 -8.86 -16.16
C VAL A 103 3.64 -8.76 -14.66
N TYR A 104 3.16 -7.62 -14.19
CA TYR A 104 2.97 -7.36 -12.78
C TYR A 104 1.71 -6.53 -12.54
N TYR A 105 1.03 -6.83 -11.43
CA TYR A 105 -0.22 -6.21 -11.05
C TYR A 105 -0.07 -5.55 -9.66
N PRO A 106 0.59 -4.36 -9.56
CA PRO A 106 0.96 -3.79 -8.26
C PRO A 106 -0.23 -3.49 -7.35
N TYR A 107 -1.33 -2.94 -7.90
CA TYR A 107 -2.52 -2.66 -7.09
C TYR A 107 -3.25 -3.94 -6.68
N TRP A 108 -3.39 -4.92 -7.58
CA TRP A 108 -3.96 -6.22 -7.24
C TRP A 108 -3.13 -6.91 -6.15
N ARG A 109 -1.80 -6.87 -6.25
CA ARG A 109 -0.92 -7.44 -5.24
C ARG A 109 -1.17 -6.83 -3.88
N VAL A 110 -1.20 -5.51 -3.74
CA VAL A 110 -1.48 -4.82 -2.48
C VAL A 110 -2.87 -5.18 -1.93
N GLY A 111 -3.90 -5.23 -2.78
CA GLY A 111 -5.25 -5.62 -2.35
C GLY A 111 -5.33 -7.05 -1.81
N VAL A 112 -4.70 -8.01 -2.50
CA VAL A 112 -4.61 -9.40 -2.03
C VAL A 112 -3.85 -9.50 -0.71
N GLU A 113 -2.76 -8.75 -0.55
CA GLU A 113 -1.98 -8.75 0.70
C GLU A 113 -2.76 -8.11 1.86
N PHE A 114 -3.56 -7.07 1.63
CA PHE A 114 -4.48 -6.56 2.66
C PHE A 114 -5.50 -7.60 3.09
N PHE A 115 -6.05 -8.35 2.12
CA PHE A 115 -6.99 -9.42 2.42
C PHE A 115 -6.35 -10.53 3.26
N GLN A 116 -5.14 -10.94 2.91
CA GLN A 116 -4.37 -11.94 3.66
C GLN A 116 -3.99 -11.43 5.06
N ALA A 117 -3.56 -10.17 5.19
CA ALA A 117 -3.25 -9.52 6.46
C ALA A 117 -4.48 -9.52 7.39
N ALA A 118 -5.66 -9.15 6.87
CA ALA A 118 -6.92 -9.21 7.61
C ALA A 118 -7.25 -10.64 8.07
N GLY A 119 -6.97 -11.65 7.24
CA GLY A 119 -7.19 -13.05 7.58
C GLY A 119 -6.25 -13.58 8.67
N ARG A 120 -4.99 -13.12 8.68
CA ARG A 120 -3.97 -13.54 9.68
C ARG A 120 -4.17 -12.85 11.03
N ALA A 121 -4.45 -11.54 11.02
CA ALA A 121 -4.37 -10.68 12.21
C ALA A 121 -5.71 -10.51 12.94
N ALA A 122 -6.83 -10.93 12.36
CA ALA A 122 -8.14 -10.80 13.01
C ALA A 122 -8.35 -11.84 14.10
N ASP A 123 -8.65 -11.40 15.32
CA ASP A 123 -8.84 -12.25 16.50
C ASP A 123 -10.23 -12.92 16.55
N SER A 124 -11.19 -12.46 15.76
CA SER A 124 -12.54 -13.01 15.72
C SER A 124 -13.13 -13.02 14.30
N ILE A 125 -14.15 -13.83 14.09
CA ILE A 125 -14.88 -13.87 12.81
C ILE A 125 -15.48 -12.51 12.48
N GLY A 126 -16.07 -11.83 13.46
CA GLY A 126 -16.66 -10.48 13.28
C GLY A 126 -15.62 -9.46 12.85
N GLN A 127 -14.45 -9.44 13.51
CA GLN A 127 -13.34 -8.57 13.15
C GLN A 127 -12.81 -8.88 11.74
N ARG A 128 -12.69 -10.16 11.38
CA ARG A 128 -12.26 -10.60 10.06
C ARG A 128 -13.22 -10.14 8.96
N LEU A 129 -14.52 -10.31 9.16
CA LEU A 129 -15.54 -9.85 8.21
C LEU A 129 -15.51 -8.33 8.06
N GLY A 130 -15.40 -7.58 9.16
CA GLY A 130 -15.26 -6.12 9.12
C GLY A 130 -14.00 -5.68 8.37
N ALA A 131 -12.88 -6.33 8.60
CA ALA A 131 -11.64 -6.04 7.87
C ALA A 131 -11.78 -6.36 6.36
N TYR A 132 -12.44 -7.45 5.99
CA TYR A 132 -12.71 -7.79 4.58
C TYR A 132 -13.63 -6.76 3.90
N GLN A 133 -14.62 -6.21 4.59
CA GLN A 133 -15.45 -5.12 4.08
C GLN A 133 -14.61 -3.86 3.79
N ILE A 134 -13.67 -3.53 4.68
CA ILE A 134 -12.73 -2.41 4.47
C ILE A 134 -11.87 -2.65 3.22
N VAL A 135 -11.34 -3.87 3.05
CA VAL A 135 -10.55 -4.23 1.87
C VAL A 135 -11.40 -4.20 0.60
N ALA A 136 -12.64 -4.69 0.63
CA ALA A 136 -13.57 -4.59 -0.49
C ALA A 136 -13.83 -3.13 -0.90
N ARG A 137 -14.00 -2.23 0.10
CA ARG A 137 -14.11 -0.78 -0.16
C ARG A 137 -12.83 -0.21 -0.78
N TRP A 138 -11.66 -0.68 -0.37
CA TRP A 138 -10.39 -0.30 -0.99
C TRP A 138 -10.35 -0.72 -2.45
N PHE A 139 -10.73 -1.94 -2.81
CA PHE A 139 -10.84 -2.41 -4.20
C PHE A 139 -11.78 -1.53 -5.02
N PHE A 140 -12.94 -1.19 -4.48
CA PHE A 140 -13.88 -0.30 -5.14
C PHE A 140 -13.29 1.09 -5.37
N ASN A 141 -12.65 1.68 -4.37
CA ASN A 141 -12.01 2.99 -4.47
C ASN A 141 -10.84 3.00 -5.47
N ARG A 142 -10.12 1.89 -5.60
CA ARG A 142 -8.96 1.72 -6.50
C ARG A 142 -9.30 1.05 -7.84
N ARG A 143 -10.58 0.85 -8.17
CA ARG A 143 -11.01 0.15 -9.40
C ARG A 143 -10.36 0.66 -10.67
N ARG A 144 -10.13 1.98 -10.79
CA ARG A 144 -9.43 2.57 -11.95
C ARG A 144 -7.97 2.11 -12.03
N SER A 145 -7.26 2.12 -10.91
CA SER A 145 -5.86 1.66 -10.85
C SER A 145 -5.76 0.15 -11.08
N LEU A 146 -6.72 -0.63 -10.60
CA LEU A 146 -6.80 -2.07 -10.86
C LEU A 146 -7.02 -2.37 -12.35
N LEU A 147 -7.86 -1.58 -13.03
CA LEU A 147 -8.05 -1.68 -14.48
C LEU A 147 -6.79 -1.24 -15.26
N GLU A 148 -6.04 -0.25 -14.74
CA GLU A 148 -4.75 0.15 -15.32
C GLU A 148 -3.70 -0.96 -15.20
N ASP A 149 -3.68 -1.72 -14.10
CA ASP A 149 -2.83 -2.91 -13.96
C ASP A 149 -3.14 -3.92 -15.09
N LEU A 150 -4.42 -4.22 -15.33
CA LEU A 150 -4.84 -5.16 -16.38
C LEU A 150 -4.45 -4.64 -17.79
N LYS A 151 -4.66 -3.35 -18.05
CA LYS A 151 -4.25 -2.73 -19.31
C LYS A 151 -2.74 -2.77 -19.53
N ALA A 152 -1.95 -2.47 -18.49
CA ALA A 152 -0.50 -2.53 -18.57
C ALA A 152 -0.02 -3.96 -18.83
N ALA A 153 -0.64 -4.94 -18.19
CA ALA A 153 -0.36 -6.35 -18.40
C ALA A 153 -0.72 -6.81 -19.83
N SER A 154 -1.89 -6.41 -20.36
CA SER A 154 -2.30 -6.77 -21.70
C SER A 154 -1.36 -6.21 -22.77
N VAL A 155 -0.88 -4.97 -22.62
CA VAL A 155 0.12 -4.38 -23.54
C VAL A 155 1.47 -5.11 -23.46
N THR A 156 1.84 -5.61 -22.29
CA THR A 156 3.08 -6.37 -22.13
C THR A 156 2.98 -7.76 -22.77
N LEU A 157 1.83 -8.42 -22.64
CA LEU A 157 1.58 -9.75 -23.23
C LEU A 157 1.31 -9.68 -24.73
N PHE A 158 0.66 -8.62 -25.19
CA PHE A 158 0.23 -8.41 -26.58
C PHE A 158 0.69 -7.04 -27.08
N PRO A 159 1.97 -6.88 -27.49
CA PRO A 159 2.52 -5.58 -27.89
C PRO A 159 1.75 -4.84 -29.00
N PHE A 160 1.06 -5.58 -29.88
CA PHE A 160 0.23 -5.00 -30.94
C PHE A 160 -0.98 -4.21 -30.41
N LEU A 161 -1.42 -4.45 -29.17
CA LEU A 161 -2.51 -3.69 -28.56
C LEU A 161 -2.10 -2.26 -28.16
N LYS A 162 -0.82 -1.95 -28.20
CA LYS A 162 -0.31 -0.61 -27.88
C LYS A 162 -0.87 0.46 -28.80
N ASP A 163 -1.07 0.13 -30.07
CA ASP A 163 -1.58 1.05 -31.10
C ASP A 163 -3.11 1.17 -31.07
N LEU A 164 -3.81 0.20 -30.47
CA LEU A 164 -5.27 0.18 -30.34
C LEU A 164 -5.78 0.86 -29.05
N LEU A 165 -4.92 1.04 -28.06
CA LEU A 165 -5.30 1.67 -26.81
C LEU A 165 -5.06 3.18 -26.89
N PRO A 166 -6.05 4.04 -26.56
CA PRO A 166 -5.91 5.48 -26.63
C PRO A 166 -4.72 5.95 -25.76
N SER A 167 -3.72 6.53 -26.42
CA SER A 167 -2.58 7.17 -25.77
C SER A 167 -3.08 8.30 -24.89
N ARG A 168 -2.83 8.25 -23.59
CA ARG A 168 -2.98 9.41 -22.70
C ARG A 168 -1.96 10.50 -23.10
N ARG A 169 -2.30 11.32 -24.13
CA ARG A 169 -1.70 12.64 -24.28
C ARG A 169 -2.32 13.54 -23.21
N GLY A 170 -1.52 13.98 -22.24
CA GLY A 170 -1.88 15.08 -21.36
C GLY A 170 -1.82 14.82 -19.87
N LEU A 171 -0.65 14.57 -19.33
CA LEU A 171 -0.24 15.03 -18.00
C LEU A 171 1.21 15.48 -18.14
N ARG A 172 1.38 16.70 -18.66
CA ARG A 172 2.63 17.43 -18.42
C ARG A 172 2.65 17.81 -16.96
N PRO A 173 3.72 17.55 -16.19
CA PRO A 173 3.89 18.19 -14.91
C PRO A 173 4.24 19.66 -15.17
N ASN A 174 3.45 20.58 -14.61
CA ASN A 174 3.93 21.90 -14.25
C ASN A 174 4.72 21.79 -12.95
#